data_1b5f0af8a70899405797daa9def18c0e
#
_entry.id   1b5f0af8a70899405797daa9def18c0e
#
_cell.length_a   1.000
_cell.length_b   1.000
_cell.length_c   1.000
_cell.angle_alpha   90.00
_cell.angle_beta   90.00
_cell.angle_gamma   90.00
#
_symmetry.space_group_name_H-M   'P 1'
#
loop_
_entity.id
_entity.type
_entity.pdbx_description
1 polymer ?
#
loop_
_entity_poly.entity_id
_entity_poly.type
_entity_poly.pdbx_seq_one_letter_code
_entity_poly.pdbx_strand_id
1 'polypeptide(L)'
;MKQNFWILLIILACSAVACKSGQKKDGNMEKETVLKIETSMGDIKVKLYNETPKHRDNFIKLAKDGTYNGTLFHRVIKDFMVQAGDPESKNAPKGKMLGSGDVGYTVPAEFVYPKYFHKKVALSAARQGDEVNPKKESSGCQFYIVTGKVFNDSTLLNMEQQKNQNKVTEAFNALAQKHMKEIYKMRKANDQDGLYALQDTLFIQAEACLLYT
;
A
#
# COMPACT_ATOMS: atom_id res chain seq x y z
N MET A 1 -39.36 79.70 -23.56
CA MET A 1 -39.29 78.71 -22.45
C MET A 1 -39.30 77.35 -23.06
N LYS A 2 -38.12 76.66 -23.17
CA LYS A 2 -37.98 75.37 -23.81
C LYS A 2 -37.75 74.35 -22.72
N GLN A 3 -38.68 73.41 -22.58
CA GLN A 3 -38.56 72.23 -21.68
C GLN A 3 -37.91 71.13 -22.47
N ASN A 4 -36.73 70.70 -22.07
CA ASN A 4 -36.03 69.55 -22.59
C ASN A 4 -36.52 68.28 -21.87
N PHE A 5 -37.12 67.38 -22.62
CA PHE A 5 -37.61 66.09 -22.18
C PHE A 5 -36.45 65.07 -22.36
N TRP A 6 -35.87 64.63 -21.26
CA TRP A 6 -34.87 63.54 -21.27
C TRP A 6 -35.56 62.19 -21.14
N ILE A 7 -35.50 61.42 -22.23
CA ILE A 7 -35.96 60.06 -22.21
C ILE A 7 -34.83 59.17 -21.65
N LEU A 8 -35.08 58.58 -20.46
CA LEU A 8 -34.18 57.65 -19.81
C LEU A 8 -34.43 56.26 -20.41
N LEU A 9 -33.49 55.79 -21.24
CA LEU A 9 -33.53 54.45 -21.81
C LEU A 9 -32.95 53.46 -20.79
N ILE A 10 -33.81 52.69 -20.10
CA ILE A 10 -33.40 51.63 -19.22
C ILE A 10 -33.09 50.41 -20.04
N ILE A 11 -31.79 50.14 -20.22
CA ILE A 11 -31.33 48.91 -20.84
C ILE A 11 -31.40 47.81 -19.75
N LEU A 12 -32.38 46.95 -19.91
CA LEU A 12 -32.51 45.72 -19.07
C LEU A 12 -31.47 44.70 -19.55
N ALA A 13 -30.33 44.64 -18.86
CA ALA A 13 -29.33 43.62 -19.08
C ALA A 13 -29.84 42.31 -18.49
N CYS A 14 -30.39 41.42 -19.34
CA CYS A 14 -30.60 40.02 -18.98
C CYS A 14 -29.26 39.35 -18.81
N SER A 15 -28.78 39.21 -17.59
CA SER A 15 -27.68 38.34 -17.23
C SER A 15 -28.15 36.87 -17.38
N ALA A 16 -27.81 36.27 -18.52
CA ALA A 16 -27.91 34.84 -18.72
C ALA A 16 -26.96 34.14 -17.73
N VAL A 17 -27.52 33.65 -16.63
CA VAL A 17 -26.84 32.70 -15.75
C VAL A 17 -26.70 31.39 -16.55
N ALA A 18 -25.54 31.20 -17.17
CA ALA A 18 -25.18 29.92 -17.73
C ALA A 18 -25.04 28.93 -16.59
N CYS A 19 -26.08 28.15 -16.34
CA CYS A 19 -25.98 26.91 -15.59
C CYS A 19 -24.95 26.05 -16.31
N LYS A 20 -23.71 26.02 -15.78
CA LYS A 20 -22.79 24.92 -16.10
C LYS A 20 -23.45 23.64 -15.61
N SER A 21 -24.18 22.96 -16.52
CA SER A 21 -24.54 21.57 -16.33
C SER A 21 -23.25 20.81 -16.06
N GLY A 22 -23.10 20.33 -14.83
CA GLY A 22 -22.04 19.42 -14.51
C GLY A 22 -22.13 18.25 -15.50
N GLN A 23 -21.18 18.18 -16.41
CA GLN A 23 -20.96 16.97 -17.17
C GLN A 23 -20.74 15.85 -16.14
N LYS A 24 -21.78 15.03 -15.97
CA LYS A 24 -21.57 13.67 -15.47
C LYS A 24 -20.47 13.12 -16.36
N LYS A 25 -19.30 12.88 -15.81
CA LYS A 25 -18.32 11.99 -16.43
C LYS A 25 -19.08 10.67 -16.59
N ASP A 26 -19.58 10.43 -17.79
CA ASP A 26 -19.97 9.11 -18.21
C ASP A 26 -18.77 8.24 -17.90
N GLY A 27 -18.99 7.25 -17.02
CA GLY A 27 -17.98 6.30 -16.63
C GLY A 27 -17.60 5.45 -17.84
N ASN A 28 -16.81 6.00 -18.74
CA ASN A 28 -16.02 5.22 -19.65
C ASN A 28 -15.01 4.48 -18.77
N MET A 29 -15.40 3.28 -18.31
CA MET A 29 -14.48 2.41 -17.61
C MET A 29 -13.35 2.13 -18.59
N GLU A 30 -12.22 2.82 -18.40
CA GLU A 30 -11.02 2.55 -19.18
C GLU A 30 -10.79 1.04 -19.16
N LYS A 31 -10.72 0.45 -20.36
CA LYS A 31 -10.55 -0.99 -20.54
C LYS A 31 -9.28 -1.41 -19.78
N GLU A 32 -9.44 -2.25 -18.78
CA GLU A 32 -8.32 -2.77 -18.02
C GLU A 32 -7.39 -3.59 -18.92
N THR A 33 -6.08 -3.39 -18.74
CA THR A 33 -5.09 -4.12 -19.53
C THR A 33 -4.96 -5.55 -19.02
N VAL A 34 -5.08 -6.51 -19.94
CA VAL A 34 -4.84 -7.92 -19.66
C VAL A 34 -3.55 -8.35 -20.37
N LEU A 35 -2.68 -9.02 -19.64
CA LEU A 35 -1.44 -9.59 -20.15
C LEU A 35 -1.43 -11.11 -19.96
N LYS A 36 -0.69 -11.80 -20.80
CA LYS A 36 -0.44 -13.23 -20.70
C LYS A 36 1.04 -13.45 -20.36
N ILE A 37 1.29 -14.19 -19.29
CA ILE A 37 2.62 -14.67 -18.92
C ILE A 37 2.68 -16.12 -19.37
N GLU A 38 3.47 -16.38 -20.41
CA GLU A 38 3.70 -17.73 -20.93
C GLU A 38 4.81 -18.39 -20.13
N THR A 39 4.55 -19.58 -19.59
CA THR A 39 5.53 -20.33 -18.81
C THR A 39 5.64 -21.75 -19.29
N SER A 40 6.73 -22.44 -18.94
CA SER A 40 6.90 -23.89 -19.22
C SER A 40 5.85 -24.78 -18.55
N MET A 41 5.11 -24.23 -17.55
CA MET A 41 4.07 -24.93 -16.80
C MET A 41 2.65 -24.54 -17.22
N GLY A 42 2.52 -23.67 -18.23
CA GLY A 42 1.24 -23.15 -18.73
C GLY A 42 1.12 -21.63 -18.65
N ASP A 43 0.03 -21.11 -19.18
CA ASP A 43 -0.20 -19.69 -19.32
C ASP A 43 -0.93 -19.11 -18.10
N ILE A 44 -0.48 -17.93 -17.65
CA ILE A 44 -1.10 -17.16 -16.59
C ILE A 44 -1.65 -15.87 -17.19
N LYS A 45 -2.97 -15.62 -17.07
CA LYS A 45 -3.57 -14.35 -17.46
C LYS A 45 -3.65 -13.42 -16.24
N VAL A 46 -3.11 -12.23 -16.39
CA VAL A 46 -3.12 -11.19 -15.33
C VAL A 46 -3.82 -9.94 -15.84
N LYS A 47 -4.62 -9.33 -14.97
CA LYS A 47 -5.30 -8.08 -15.19
C LYS A 47 -4.61 -6.99 -14.37
N LEU A 48 -4.22 -5.90 -15.01
CA LEU A 48 -3.59 -4.77 -14.34
C LEU A 48 -4.66 -3.72 -14.02
N TYR A 49 -4.59 -3.19 -12.80
CA TYR A 49 -5.54 -2.19 -12.31
C TYR A 49 -5.19 -0.79 -12.82
N ASN A 50 -6.21 -0.01 -13.20
CA ASN A 50 -6.03 1.36 -13.67
C ASN A 50 -5.72 2.34 -12.54
N GLU A 51 -6.10 2.01 -11.30
CA GLU A 51 -5.87 2.84 -10.12
C GLU A 51 -4.42 2.78 -9.57
N THR A 52 -3.59 1.91 -10.16
CA THR A 52 -2.14 1.87 -9.89
C THR A 52 -1.36 2.12 -11.18
N PRO A 53 -1.49 3.33 -11.78
CA PRO A 53 -1.00 3.60 -13.14
C PRO A 53 0.51 3.47 -13.27
N LYS A 54 1.29 3.88 -12.27
CA LYS A 54 2.76 3.77 -12.33
C LYS A 54 3.21 2.32 -12.39
N HIS A 55 2.65 1.45 -11.56
CA HIS A 55 2.96 0.01 -11.58
C HIS A 55 2.44 -0.66 -12.86
N ARG A 56 1.20 -0.32 -13.27
CA ARG A 56 0.61 -0.82 -14.51
C ARG A 56 1.48 -0.50 -15.72
N ASP A 57 1.80 0.78 -15.90
CA ASP A 57 2.51 1.25 -17.08
C ASP A 57 3.96 0.76 -17.12
N ASN A 58 4.61 0.67 -15.96
CA ASN A 58 5.93 0.08 -15.81
C ASN A 58 5.93 -1.42 -16.19
N PHE A 59 4.97 -2.19 -15.70
CA PHE A 59 4.86 -3.60 -16.03
C PHE A 59 4.63 -3.82 -17.53
N ILE A 60 3.74 -3.01 -18.14
CA ILE A 60 3.49 -3.03 -19.59
C ILE A 60 4.76 -2.69 -20.37
N LYS A 61 5.49 -1.65 -19.96
CA LYS A 61 6.74 -1.26 -20.59
C LYS A 61 7.74 -2.40 -20.61
N LEU A 62 8.02 -3.00 -19.44
CA LEU A 62 8.99 -4.08 -19.33
C LEU A 62 8.58 -5.36 -20.07
N ALA A 63 7.26 -5.61 -20.16
CA ALA A 63 6.75 -6.70 -20.96
C ALA A 63 6.99 -6.46 -22.46
N LYS A 64 6.72 -5.24 -22.96
CA LYS A 64 6.97 -4.84 -24.35
C LYS A 64 8.45 -4.84 -24.71
N ASP A 65 9.30 -4.38 -23.79
CA ASP A 65 10.75 -4.34 -23.97
C ASP A 65 11.39 -5.75 -23.91
N GLY A 66 10.60 -6.80 -23.60
CA GLY A 66 11.09 -8.18 -23.49
C GLY A 66 11.94 -8.42 -22.24
N THR A 67 11.91 -7.52 -21.26
CA THR A 67 12.68 -7.64 -20.02
C THR A 67 12.33 -8.91 -19.26
N TYR A 68 11.09 -9.34 -19.29
CA TYR A 68 10.63 -10.55 -18.61
C TYR A 68 10.90 -11.86 -19.37
N ASN A 69 11.23 -11.78 -20.66
CA ASN A 69 11.44 -12.98 -21.46
C ASN A 69 12.65 -13.78 -20.98
N GLY A 70 12.45 -15.06 -20.71
CA GLY A 70 13.48 -15.96 -20.21
C GLY A 70 13.85 -15.80 -18.74
N THR A 71 13.17 -14.93 -17.97
CA THR A 71 13.35 -14.84 -16.53
C THR A 71 12.72 -16.04 -15.81
N LEU A 72 13.25 -16.39 -14.65
CA LEU A 72 12.79 -17.51 -13.85
C LEU A 72 11.86 -17.05 -12.72
N PHE A 73 10.97 -17.95 -12.30
CA PHE A 73 10.40 -17.88 -10.94
C PHE A 73 11.47 -18.34 -9.95
N HIS A 74 12.29 -17.40 -9.52
CA HIS A 74 13.54 -17.68 -8.79
C HIS A 74 13.32 -17.88 -7.28
N ARG A 75 12.14 -17.50 -6.75
CA ARG A 75 11.83 -17.65 -5.33
C ARG A 75 10.41 -18.16 -5.15
N VAL A 76 10.29 -19.27 -4.40
CA VAL A 76 8.99 -19.88 -4.08
C VAL A 76 8.91 -20.07 -2.57
N ILE A 77 7.87 -19.51 -1.96
CA ILE A 77 7.56 -19.75 -0.55
C ILE A 77 6.18 -20.39 -0.48
N LYS A 78 6.15 -21.61 0.07
CA LYS A 78 4.90 -22.34 0.27
C LYS A 78 3.91 -21.50 1.09
N ASP A 79 2.65 -21.53 0.69
CA ASP A 79 1.53 -20.83 1.34
C ASP A 79 1.69 -19.29 1.39
N PHE A 80 2.61 -18.74 0.60
CA PHE A 80 2.82 -17.31 0.52
C PHE A 80 2.83 -16.80 -0.94
N MET A 81 3.90 -17.06 -1.72
CA MET A 81 4.02 -16.50 -3.07
C MET A 81 5.05 -17.22 -3.95
N VAL A 82 4.97 -16.95 -5.24
CA VAL A 82 6.02 -17.22 -6.24
C VAL A 82 6.50 -15.90 -6.83
N GLN A 83 7.81 -15.68 -6.89
CA GLN A 83 8.44 -14.41 -7.30
C GLN A 83 9.28 -14.59 -8.56
N ALA A 84 9.16 -13.61 -9.48
CA ALA A 84 9.85 -13.56 -10.75
C ALA A 84 10.31 -12.13 -11.10
N GLY A 85 10.81 -11.93 -12.32
CA GLY A 85 11.15 -10.61 -12.85
C GLY A 85 12.58 -10.16 -12.57
N ASP A 86 13.45 -11.02 -12.02
CA ASP A 86 14.87 -10.74 -11.88
C ASP A 86 15.58 -10.91 -13.24
N PRO A 87 16.14 -9.84 -13.85
CA PRO A 87 16.83 -9.93 -15.14
C PRO A 87 18.07 -10.84 -15.10
N GLU A 88 18.73 -10.97 -13.95
CA GLU A 88 19.88 -11.81 -13.78
C GLU A 88 19.53 -13.31 -13.71
N SER A 89 18.25 -13.63 -13.64
CA SER A 89 17.79 -15.02 -13.67
C SER A 89 17.82 -15.63 -15.08
N LYS A 90 17.95 -14.80 -16.14
CA LYS A 90 18.07 -15.28 -17.52
C LYS A 90 19.33 -16.13 -17.68
N ASN A 91 19.13 -17.37 -18.11
CA ASN A 91 20.23 -18.32 -18.32
C ASN A 91 21.16 -18.50 -17.10
N ALA A 92 20.65 -18.24 -15.90
CA ALA A 92 21.44 -18.34 -14.67
C ALA A 92 21.92 -19.80 -14.46
N PRO A 93 23.21 -20.02 -14.15
CA PRO A 93 23.71 -21.35 -13.84
C PRO A 93 23.08 -21.84 -12.53
N LYS A 94 22.99 -23.16 -12.41
CA LYS A 94 22.48 -23.82 -11.19
C LYS A 94 23.30 -23.36 -9.96
N GLY A 95 22.61 -22.94 -8.91
CA GLY A 95 23.23 -22.48 -7.65
C GLY A 95 23.56 -20.99 -7.60
N LYS A 96 23.37 -20.22 -8.69
CA LYS A 96 23.49 -18.76 -8.62
C LYS A 96 22.44 -18.19 -7.66
N MET A 97 22.86 -17.33 -6.74
CA MET A 97 21.95 -16.53 -5.91
C MET A 97 21.21 -15.53 -6.81
N LEU A 98 19.88 -15.53 -6.74
CA LEU A 98 18.99 -14.66 -7.52
C LEU A 98 18.13 -13.80 -6.60
N GLY A 99 17.49 -12.79 -7.17
CA GLY A 99 16.60 -11.87 -6.45
C GLY A 99 17.20 -10.50 -6.14
N SER A 100 18.47 -10.26 -6.52
CA SER A 100 19.15 -8.97 -6.41
C SER A 100 19.17 -8.15 -7.70
N GLY A 101 18.85 -8.78 -8.85
CA GLY A 101 18.83 -8.08 -10.12
C GLY A 101 17.73 -7.02 -10.20
N ASP A 102 18.04 -5.89 -10.83
CA ASP A 102 17.12 -4.77 -11.03
C ASP A 102 17.27 -4.18 -12.44
N VAL A 103 16.51 -3.11 -12.70
CA VAL A 103 16.53 -2.35 -13.96
C VAL A 103 17.03 -0.92 -13.76
N GLY A 104 17.68 -0.64 -12.62
CA GLY A 104 18.31 0.65 -12.31
C GLY A 104 17.36 1.72 -11.76
N TYR A 105 16.11 1.36 -11.43
CA TYR A 105 15.14 2.27 -10.83
C TYR A 105 14.10 1.56 -9.97
N THR A 106 13.42 2.32 -9.13
CA THR A 106 12.27 1.88 -8.32
C THR A 106 10.99 2.55 -8.77
N VAL A 107 9.85 1.97 -8.42
CA VAL A 107 8.51 2.53 -8.68
C VAL A 107 7.94 3.07 -7.39
N PRO A 108 7.54 4.36 -7.33
CA PRO A 108 6.92 4.93 -6.15
C PRO A 108 5.67 4.17 -5.71
N ALA A 109 5.46 4.06 -4.40
CA ALA A 109 4.34 3.32 -3.83
C ALA A 109 2.97 3.84 -4.32
N GLU A 110 2.05 2.90 -4.60
CA GLU A 110 0.66 3.16 -4.98
C GLU A 110 -0.25 2.21 -4.20
N PHE A 111 -0.57 2.55 -2.95
CA PHE A 111 -1.45 1.73 -2.12
C PHE A 111 -2.91 2.16 -2.27
N VAL A 112 -3.78 1.21 -2.65
CA VAL A 112 -5.23 1.42 -2.81
C VAL A 112 -5.98 0.49 -1.84
N TYR A 113 -5.62 0.58 -0.56
CA TYR A 113 -6.27 -0.19 0.50
C TYR A 113 -7.57 0.51 0.94
N PRO A 114 -8.64 -0.20 1.29
CA PRO A 114 -8.76 -1.67 1.37
C PRO A 114 -9.16 -2.36 0.05
N LYS A 115 -9.33 -1.61 -1.05
CA LYS A 115 -9.82 -2.15 -2.31
C LYS A 115 -8.91 -3.23 -2.88
N TYR A 116 -7.60 -2.99 -2.86
CA TYR A 116 -6.59 -3.93 -3.31
C TYR A 116 -5.69 -4.36 -2.16
N PHE A 117 -5.65 -5.65 -1.90
CA PHE A 117 -4.76 -6.28 -0.92
C PHE A 117 -4.25 -7.61 -1.46
N HIS A 118 -3.27 -8.20 -0.77
CA HIS A 118 -2.54 -9.40 -1.21
C HIS A 118 -3.37 -10.69 -1.01
N LYS A 119 -4.54 -10.77 -1.64
CA LYS A 119 -5.32 -12.00 -1.66
C LYS A 119 -4.73 -13.02 -2.62
N LYS A 120 -5.13 -14.30 -2.49
CA LYS A 120 -4.72 -15.37 -3.40
C LYS A 120 -4.89 -14.95 -4.87
N VAL A 121 -3.90 -15.25 -5.71
CA VAL A 121 -3.72 -14.88 -7.11
C VAL A 121 -3.50 -13.39 -7.41
N ALA A 122 -3.32 -12.53 -6.38
CA ALA A 122 -2.91 -11.15 -6.63
C ALA A 122 -1.49 -11.13 -7.24
N LEU A 123 -1.34 -10.34 -8.33
CA LEU A 123 -0.04 -9.95 -8.87
C LEU A 123 0.41 -8.68 -8.14
N SER A 124 1.59 -8.70 -7.56
CA SER A 124 2.10 -7.60 -6.73
C SER A 124 3.55 -7.30 -7.06
N ALA A 125 3.94 -6.03 -7.03
CA ALA A 125 5.34 -5.65 -7.16
C ALA A 125 6.11 -6.02 -5.88
N ALA A 126 7.32 -6.56 -6.06
CA ALA A 126 8.21 -6.85 -4.94
C ALA A 126 8.83 -5.56 -4.39
N ARG A 127 9.11 -5.52 -3.09
CA ARG A 127 9.83 -4.41 -2.45
C ARG A 127 10.66 -4.89 -1.27
N GLN A 128 11.64 -4.10 -0.90
CA GLN A 128 12.41 -4.30 0.33
C GLN A 128 11.58 -3.93 1.56
N GLY A 129 11.99 -4.43 2.73
CA GLY A 129 11.36 -4.11 4.01
C GLY A 129 11.47 -2.62 4.37
N ASP A 130 10.55 -2.15 5.22
CA ASP A 130 10.42 -0.73 5.58
C ASP A 130 11.68 -0.17 6.27
N GLU A 131 12.47 -1.02 6.94
CA GLU A 131 13.73 -0.63 7.61
C GLU A 131 14.79 -0.09 6.64
N VAL A 132 14.87 -0.68 5.44
CA VAL A 132 15.83 -0.28 4.40
C VAL A 132 15.18 0.54 3.29
N ASN A 133 13.86 0.56 3.24
CA ASN A 133 13.05 1.23 2.23
C ASN A 133 11.85 1.98 2.85
N PRO A 134 12.12 3.04 3.64
CA PRO A 134 11.06 3.79 4.33
C PRO A 134 10.07 4.47 3.38
N LYS A 135 10.46 4.73 2.13
CA LYS A 135 9.57 5.27 1.09
C LYS A 135 8.63 4.21 0.51
N LYS A 136 8.83 2.94 0.86
CA LYS A 136 8.03 1.80 0.38
C LYS A 136 7.97 1.67 -1.14
N GLU A 137 9.00 2.11 -1.83
CA GLU A 137 9.13 2.00 -3.28
C GLU A 137 9.24 0.53 -3.69
N SER A 138 8.63 0.19 -4.81
CA SER A 138 8.70 -1.16 -5.37
C SER A 138 9.93 -1.33 -6.25
N SER A 139 10.43 -2.57 -6.37
CA SER A 139 11.40 -2.93 -7.41
C SER A 139 10.88 -2.51 -8.78
N GLY A 140 11.76 -2.01 -9.64
CA GLY A 140 11.42 -1.64 -11.00
C GLY A 140 10.96 -2.84 -11.85
N CYS A 141 11.37 -4.07 -11.54
CA CYS A 141 11.08 -5.24 -12.36
C CYS A 141 10.53 -6.45 -11.61
N GLN A 142 10.91 -6.66 -10.37
CA GLN A 142 10.51 -7.89 -9.68
C GLN A 142 9.07 -7.84 -9.20
N PHE A 143 8.37 -8.94 -9.38
CA PHE A 143 6.98 -9.12 -8.98
C PHE A 143 6.75 -10.51 -8.38
N TYR A 144 5.64 -10.68 -7.69
CA TYR A 144 5.25 -11.99 -7.19
C TYR A 144 3.74 -12.22 -7.37
N ILE A 145 3.37 -13.48 -7.42
CA ILE A 145 1.98 -13.93 -7.44
C ILE A 145 1.71 -14.60 -6.10
N VAL A 146 0.68 -14.12 -5.40
CA VAL A 146 0.29 -14.64 -4.10
C VAL A 146 -0.33 -16.03 -4.26
N THR A 147 0.27 -17.05 -3.66
CA THR A 147 -0.32 -18.40 -3.54
C THR A 147 -1.21 -18.48 -2.30
N GLY A 148 -0.75 -17.90 -1.19
CA GLY A 148 -1.48 -17.79 0.07
C GLY A 148 -1.99 -19.11 0.63
N LYS A 149 -2.59 -19.05 1.80
CA LYS A 149 -3.35 -20.16 2.39
C LYS A 149 -4.76 -19.69 2.76
N VAL A 150 -5.68 -20.63 2.93
CA VAL A 150 -7.00 -20.35 3.45
C VAL A 150 -6.93 -20.34 4.97
N PHE A 151 -7.46 -19.29 5.58
CA PHE A 151 -7.61 -19.18 7.03
C PHE A 151 -9.06 -19.44 7.40
N ASN A 152 -9.29 -20.15 8.49
CA ASN A 152 -10.61 -20.25 9.11
C ASN A 152 -10.85 -19.07 10.08
N ASP A 153 -12.10 -18.85 10.46
CA ASP A 153 -12.50 -17.71 11.30
C ASP A 153 -11.77 -17.71 12.66
N SER A 154 -11.58 -18.87 13.28
CA SER A 154 -10.85 -18.97 14.55
C SER A 154 -9.39 -18.51 14.40
N THR A 155 -8.74 -18.87 13.29
CA THR A 155 -7.37 -18.43 13.02
C THR A 155 -7.32 -16.91 12.79
N LEU A 156 -8.30 -16.36 12.07
CA LEU A 156 -8.39 -14.91 11.83
C LEU A 156 -8.60 -14.14 13.12
N LEU A 157 -9.50 -14.60 14.00
CA LEU A 157 -9.73 -14.01 15.32
C LEU A 157 -8.44 -14.02 16.18
N ASN A 158 -7.74 -15.15 16.22
CA ASN A 158 -6.47 -15.24 16.95
C ASN A 158 -5.41 -14.27 16.39
N MET A 159 -5.32 -14.14 15.06
CA MET A 159 -4.39 -13.20 14.42
C MET A 159 -4.75 -11.75 14.73
N GLU A 160 -6.04 -11.41 14.75
CA GLU A 160 -6.53 -10.09 15.13
C GLU A 160 -6.21 -9.77 16.60
N GLN A 161 -6.51 -10.70 17.51
CA GLN A 161 -6.19 -10.54 18.92
C GLN A 161 -4.69 -10.33 19.13
N GLN A 162 -3.85 -11.13 18.49
CA GLN A 162 -2.40 -10.99 18.58
C GLN A 162 -1.90 -9.65 18.01
N LYS A 163 -2.46 -9.22 16.89
CA LYS A 163 -2.14 -7.91 16.31
C LYS A 163 -2.51 -6.76 17.25
N ASN A 164 -3.68 -6.83 17.87
CA ASN A 164 -4.12 -5.83 18.83
C ASN A 164 -3.24 -5.83 20.08
N GLN A 165 -2.88 -7.00 20.61
CA GLN A 165 -1.96 -7.12 21.74
C GLN A 165 -0.58 -6.53 21.44
N ASN A 166 -0.05 -6.76 20.23
CA ASN A 166 1.22 -6.16 19.80
C ASN A 166 1.14 -4.63 19.76
N LYS A 167 0.04 -4.07 19.24
CA LYS A 167 -0.17 -2.61 19.24
C LYS A 167 -0.22 -2.02 20.65
N VAL A 168 -0.92 -2.68 21.58
CA VAL A 168 -0.94 -2.28 23.00
C VAL A 168 0.47 -2.30 23.57
N THR A 169 1.22 -3.35 23.31
CA THR A 169 2.61 -3.49 23.80
C THR A 169 3.50 -2.39 23.25
N GLU A 170 3.41 -2.08 21.95
CA GLU A 170 4.16 -0.98 21.32
C GLU A 170 3.79 0.38 21.92
N ALA A 171 2.49 0.66 22.11
CA ALA A 171 2.01 1.89 22.72
C ALA A 171 2.47 1.99 24.19
N PHE A 172 2.39 0.91 24.95
CA PHE A 172 2.89 0.85 26.32
C PHE A 172 4.39 1.14 26.41
N ASN A 173 5.19 0.51 25.57
CA ASN A 173 6.63 0.73 25.52
C ASN A 173 6.98 2.19 25.18
N ALA A 174 6.26 2.79 24.25
CA ALA A 174 6.44 4.20 23.87
C ALA A 174 6.07 5.15 25.02
N LEU A 175 5.01 4.85 25.77
CA LEU A 175 4.62 5.59 26.97
C LEU A 175 5.64 5.40 28.10
N ALA A 176 6.06 4.16 28.37
CA ALA A 176 7.08 3.86 29.38
C ALA A 176 8.40 4.61 29.12
N GLN A 177 8.82 4.72 27.87
CA GLN A 177 10.01 5.50 27.51
C GLN A 177 9.88 6.99 27.91
N LYS A 178 8.72 7.59 27.77
CA LYS A 178 8.47 8.99 28.19
C LYS A 178 8.55 9.14 29.72
N HIS A 179 8.23 8.09 30.47
CA HIS A 179 8.25 8.07 31.94
C HIS A 179 9.52 7.48 32.55
N MET A 180 10.58 7.24 31.73
CA MET A 180 11.82 6.58 32.22
C MET A 180 12.45 7.28 33.43
N LYS A 181 12.42 8.61 33.49
CA LYS A 181 12.98 9.35 34.65
C LYS A 181 12.20 9.09 35.95
N GLU A 182 10.89 8.98 35.87
CA GLU A 182 9.97 8.69 36.96
C GLU A 182 10.14 7.26 37.43
N ILE A 183 10.14 6.31 36.49
CA ILE A 183 10.44 4.89 36.74
C ILE A 183 11.79 4.72 37.45
N TYR A 184 12.81 5.43 37.00
CA TYR A 184 14.15 5.38 37.63
C TYR A 184 14.13 5.89 39.07
N LYS A 185 13.41 7.02 39.37
CA LYS A 185 13.27 7.55 40.73
C LYS A 185 12.55 6.58 41.64
N MET A 186 11.46 5.97 41.21
CA MET A 186 10.70 4.97 41.97
C MET A 186 11.55 3.74 42.26
N ARG A 187 12.27 3.22 41.27
CA ARG A 187 13.21 2.10 41.47
C ARG A 187 14.29 2.41 42.48
N LYS A 188 14.89 3.62 42.42
CA LYS A 188 15.92 4.06 43.36
C LYS A 188 15.37 4.22 44.78
N ALA A 189 14.10 4.64 44.90
CA ALA A 189 13.41 4.78 46.19
C ALA A 189 12.84 3.42 46.71
N ASN A 190 12.96 2.34 45.94
CA ASN A 190 12.36 1.05 46.19
C ASN A 190 10.81 1.09 46.35
N ASP A 191 10.17 2.08 45.63
CA ASP A 191 8.74 2.30 45.64
C ASP A 191 8.07 1.33 44.63
N GLN A 192 7.76 0.13 45.10
CA GLN A 192 7.12 -0.89 44.26
C GLN A 192 5.65 -0.53 43.96
N ASP A 193 4.93 -0.01 44.95
CA ASP A 193 3.52 0.36 44.83
C ASP A 193 3.35 1.48 43.77
N GLY A 194 4.21 2.49 43.81
CA GLY A 194 4.24 3.55 42.77
C GLY A 194 4.56 2.99 41.39
N LEU A 195 5.48 2.03 41.27
CA LEU A 195 5.78 1.40 39.99
C LEU A 195 4.58 0.61 39.42
N TYR A 196 3.87 -0.16 40.26
CA TYR A 196 2.65 -0.86 39.80
C TYR A 196 1.54 0.11 39.39
N ALA A 197 1.29 1.16 40.19
CA ALA A 197 0.28 2.16 39.86
C ALA A 197 0.58 2.88 38.53
N LEU A 198 1.85 3.21 38.30
CA LEU A 198 2.29 3.78 37.03
C LEU A 198 2.13 2.79 35.87
N GLN A 199 2.51 1.53 36.06
CA GLN A 199 2.36 0.49 35.04
C GLN A 199 0.91 0.31 34.63
N ASP A 200 -0.02 0.23 35.58
CA ASP A 200 -1.45 0.09 35.32
C ASP A 200 -1.99 1.32 34.56
N THR A 201 -1.57 2.50 34.97
CA THR A 201 -1.96 3.74 34.29
C THR A 201 -1.51 3.77 32.84
N LEU A 202 -0.24 3.38 32.57
CA LEU A 202 0.33 3.35 31.22
C LEU A 202 -0.33 2.26 30.36
N PHE A 203 -0.71 1.14 30.98
CA PHE A 203 -1.41 0.05 30.28
C PHE A 203 -2.80 0.47 29.84
N ILE A 204 -3.58 1.11 30.73
CA ILE A 204 -4.91 1.65 30.41
C ILE A 204 -4.81 2.69 29.28
N GLN A 205 -3.81 3.56 29.32
CA GLN A 205 -3.58 4.53 28.23
C GLN A 205 -3.21 3.85 26.90
N ALA A 206 -2.40 2.79 26.95
CA ALA A 206 -2.04 2.02 25.77
C ALA A 206 -3.25 1.31 25.14
N GLU A 207 -4.13 0.74 25.95
CA GLU A 207 -5.38 0.13 25.47
C GLU A 207 -6.32 1.17 24.86
N ALA A 208 -6.45 2.34 25.46
CA ALA A 208 -7.26 3.43 24.91
C ALA A 208 -6.79 3.88 23.51
N CYS A 209 -5.50 3.80 23.21
CA CYS A 209 -4.97 4.11 21.87
C CYS A 209 -5.52 3.17 20.77
N LEU A 210 -5.93 1.94 21.11
CA LEU A 210 -6.54 1.01 20.15
C LEU A 210 -7.95 1.42 19.70
N LEU A 211 -8.69 2.10 20.59
CA LEU A 211 -10.09 2.47 20.31
C LEU A 211 -10.21 3.62 19.31
N TYR A 212 -9.11 4.33 19.02
CA TYR A 212 -9.09 5.52 18.15
C TYR A 212 -8.22 5.33 16.89
N THR A 213 -7.71 4.14 16.63
CA THR A 213 -6.93 3.78 15.42
C THR A 213 -7.55 2.62 14.64
#